data_f40f5659f5cf87f0995d5519cabfd6b7
#
_entry.id   f40f5659f5cf87f0995d5519cabfd6b7
#
_cell.length_a   1.000
_cell.length_b   1.000
_cell.length_c   1.000
_cell.angle_alpha   90.00
_cell.angle_beta   90.00
_cell.angle_gamma   90.00
#
_symmetry.space_group_name_H-M   'P 1'
#
loop_
_entity.id
_entity.type
_entity.pdbx_description
1 polymer ?
#
loop_
_entity_poly.entity_id
_entity_poly.type
_entity_poly.pdbx_seq_one_letter_code
_entity_poly.pdbx_strand_id
1 'polypeptide(L)'
;MEKKVTMKQLADTLGISINAVSLALNNREGVSEKTRRQILQLANETGYLEQTNRYNKAFSSKNICVLMRKIYFQDMHFYSRVVYGIESQADRMGYDIIIQFTDDEVTVPSCVENQKVAGIIIVGFVEKDRIEALNAYGIPIVVVDSTTYGYRVDSVQSDNRSGAFFAVHQLIRNGYRKIGFFGDLDYSLSIKERFFGYVEAMAGIMSDGAMQTALLECMKYSLLKNIEQYVLDKNVEAITELLQTVEEMPEVFMCSNDRAAILLMNALRVRGYRIPEDIGIIGFDDMEVSTMVVPRLTTVHIAKKNMGMKAVQTLQWRLQNRKAKQEKIILPVEMVIRESVLLSDEAPFYEKKRG
;
A
#
# COMPACT_ATOMS: atom_id res chain seq x y z
N MET A 1 26.10 27.58 -19.34
CA MET A 1 24.82 28.30 -19.17
C MET A 1 23.72 27.44 -19.77
N GLU A 2 22.89 26.82 -18.94
CA GLU A 2 21.72 26.07 -19.43
C GLU A 2 20.73 27.09 -20.05
N LYS A 3 20.29 26.80 -21.29
CA LYS A 3 19.36 27.66 -22.03
C LYS A 3 18.00 27.64 -21.30
N LYS A 4 17.58 28.78 -20.75
CA LYS A 4 16.26 28.92 -20.10
C LYS A 4 15.15 28.64 -21.12
N VAL A 5 14.30 27.66 -20.83
CA VAL A 5 13.12 27.36 -21.63
C VAL A 5 12.10 28.51 -21.52
N THR A 6 11.43 28.85 -22.60
CA THR A 6 10.45 29.96 -22.66
C THR A 6 9.04 29.43 -22.99
N MET A 7 7.99 30.21 -22.62
CA MET A 7 6.61 29.90 -23.05
C MET A 7 6.46 29.77 -24.56
N LYS A 8 7.25 30.53 -25.34
CA LYS A 8 7.25 30.44 -26.79
C LYS A 8 7.74 29.08 -27.27
N GLN A 9 8.82 28.56 -26.68
CA GLN A 9 9.33 27.23 -27.03
C GLN A 9 8.34 26.11 -26.68
N LEU A 10 7.63 26.22 -25.57
CA LEU A 10 6.55 25.26 -25.23
C LEU A 10 5.42 25.32 -26.26
N ALA A 11 5.02 26.53 -26.67
CA ALA A 11 3.99 26.76 -27.68
C ALA A 11 4.41 26.19 -29.05
N ASP A 12 5.63 26.47 -29.47
CA ASP A 12 6.21 26.00 -30.74
C ASP A 12 6.30 24.46 -30.77
N THR A 13 6.70 23.82 -29.67
CA THR A 13 6.82 22.36 -29.55
C THR A 13 5.45 21.66 -29.67
N LEU A 14 4.39 22.26 -29.11
CA LEU A 14 3.05 21.68 -29.12
C LEU A 14 2.18 22.15 -30.30
N GLY A 15 2.69 23.07 -31.15
CA GLY A 15 1.94 23.63 -32.28
C GLY A 15 0.73 24.46 -31.87
N ILE A 16 0.78 25.15 -30.69
CA ILE A 16 -0.32 25.92 -30.13
C ILE A 16 0.09 27.38 -29.87
N SER A 17 -0.89 28.24 -29.56
CA SER A 17 -0.60 29.64 -29.27
C SER A 17 0.08 29.83 -27.91
N ILE A 18 0.93 30.87 -27.76
CA ILE A 18 1.51 31.27 -26.46
C ILE A 18 0.41 31.60 -25.47
N ASN A 19 -0.72 32.15 -25.96
CA ASN A 19 -1.88 32.43 -25.11
C ASN A 19 -2.50 31.14 -24.53
N ALA A 20 -2.62 30.06 -25.31
CA ALA A 20 -3.08 28.76 -24.84
C ALA A 20 -2.13 28.19 -23.76
N VAL A 21 -0.81 28.30 -23.97
CA VAL A 21 0.19 27.92 -22.94
C VAL A 21 -0.01 28.77 -21.67
N SER A 22 -0.19 30.08 -21.80
CA SER A 22 -0.43 30.96 -20.67
C SER A 22 -1.70 30.64 -19.89
N LEU A 23 -2.81 30.36 -20.60
CA LEU A 23 -4.09 29.98 -20.00
C LEU A 23 -3.96 28.64 -19.25
N ALA A 24 -3.35 27.64 -19.88
CA ALA A 24 -3.11 26.34 -19.27
C ALA A 24 -2.25 26.44 -17.99
N LEU A 25 -1.11 27.12 -18.10
CA LEU A 25 -0.20 27.34 -17.00
C LEU A 25 -0.81 28.16 -15.84
N ASN A 26 -1.78 29.03 -16.10
CA ASN A 26 -2.48 29.81 -15.08
C ASN A 26 -3.81 29.21 -14.63
N ASN A 27 -4.11 27.98 -15.04
CA ASN A 27 -5.38 27.27 -14.80
C ASN A 27 -6.64 28.10 -15.14
N ARG A 28 -6.58 28.86 -16.27
CA ARG A 28 -7.71 29.65 -16.76
C ARG A 28 -8.50 28.88 -17.81
N GLU A 29 -9.78 29.18 -17.93
CA GLU A 29 -10.63 28.63 -19.00
C GLU A 29 -10.15 29.04 -20.39
N GLY A 30 -10.53 28.28 -21.43
CA GLY A 30 -10.15 28.54 -22.82
C GLY A 30 -9.17 27.52 -23.41
N VAL A 31 -8.84 26.47 -22.68
CA VAL A 31 -8.01 25.34 -23.15
C VAL A 31 -8.66 24.02 -22.71
N SER A 32 -8.71 23.03 -23.59
CA SER A 32 -9.24 21.70 -23.25
C SER A 32 -8.37 21.03 -22.17
N GLU A 33 -8.97 20.18 -21.36
CA GLU A 33 -8.23 19.43 -20.32
C GLU A 33 -7.09 18.56 -20.93
N LYS A 34 -7.33 17.99 -22.11
CA LYS A 34 -6.30 17.23 -22.82
C LYS A 34 -5.10 18.13 -23.19
N THR A 35 -5.37 19.29 -23.76
CA THR A 35 -4.33 20.27 -24.15
C THR A 35 -3.62 20.82 -22.91
N ARG A 36 -4.36 21.09 -21.83
CA ARG A 36 -3.82 21.54 -20.56
C ARG A 36 -2.80 20.55 -20.02
N ARG A 37 -3.14 19.26 -19.97
CA ARG A 37 -2.24 18.18 -19.51
C ARG A 37 -0.97 18.11 -20.35
N GLN A 38 -1.08 18.18 -21.68
CA GLN A 38 0.08 18.16 -22.58
C GLN A 38 1.04 19.36 -22.32
N ILE A 39 0.48 20.56 -22.14
CA ILE A 39 1.27 21.77 -21.82
C ILE A 39 1.99 21.62 -20.47
N LEU A 40 1.28 21.17 -19.44
CA LEU A 40 1.85 21.00 -18.09
C LEU A 40 2.93 19.91 -18.07
N GLN A 41 2.70 18.81 -18.78
CA GLN A 41 3.67 17.73 -18.93
C GLN A 41 4.96 18.23 -19.61
N LEU A 42 4.84 18.88 -20.76
CA LEU A 42 6.00 19.42 -21.48
C LEU A 42 6.74 20.50 -20.65
N ALA A 43 6.00 21.36 -19.95
CA ALA A 43 6.57 22.38 -19.08
C ALA A 43 7.34 21.79 -17.90
N ASN A 44 6.89 20.64 -17.39
CA ASN A 44 7.59 19.87 -16.36
C ASN A 44 8.84 19.18 -16.91
N GLU A 45 8.71 18.44 -18.02
CA GLU A 45 9.81 17.72 -18.69
C GLU A 45 10.95 18.65 -19.12
N THR A 46 10.62 19.85 -19.58
CA THR A 46 11.59 20.85 -20.03
C THR A 46 12.19 21.70 -18.90
N GLY A 47 11.77 21.50 -17.64
CA GLY A 47 12.20 22.30 -16.50
C GLY A 47 11.66 23.75 -16.53
N TYR A 48 10.69 24.08 -17.39
CA TYR A 48 10.10 25.41 -17.46
C TYR A 48 9.39 25.80 -16.15
N LEU A 49 8.69 24.84 -15.53
CA LEU A 49 8.03 25.06 -14.25
C LEU A 49 9.05 25.35 -13.13
N GLU A 50 10.22 24.74 -13.17
CA GLU A 50 11.31 24.96 -12.21
C GLU A 50 11.91 26.37 -12.32
N GLN A 51 11.91 26.96 -13.50
CA GLN A 51 12.49 28.27 -13.80
C GLN A 51 11.54 29.43 -13.46
N THR A 52 10.25 29.15 -13.33
CA THR A 52 9.24 30.17 -13.06
C THR A 52 8.89 30.20 -11.57
N ASN A 53 8.64 31.40 -11.02
CA ASN A 53 8.22 31.62 -9.64
C ASN A 53 6.94 30.90 -9.22
N ARG A 54 6.31 30.11 -10.11
CA ARG A 54 5.14 29.28 -9.84
C ARG A 54 5.48 28.08 -8.98
N TYR A 55 6.65 27.48 -9.19
CA TYR A 55 7.19 26.50 -8.25
C TYR A 55 7.34 27.09 -6.85
N ASN A 56 7.88 28.33 -6.76
CA ASN A 56 8.02 29.00 -5.46
C ASN A 56 6.68 29.21 -4.75
N LYS A 57 5.55 29.36 -5.47
CA LYS A 57 4.23 29.51 -4.88
C LYS A 57 3.68 28.20 -4.31
N ALA A 58 3.86 27.07 -5.02
CA ALA A 58 3.51 25.75 -4.49
C ALA A 58 4.40 25.39 -3.28
N PHE A 59 5.68 25.77 -3.31
CA PHE A 59 6.63 25.52 -2.20
C PHE A 59 6.49 26.46 -1.01
N SER A 60 5.92 27.63 -1.19
CA SER A 60 5.51 28.50 -0.08
C SER A 60 4.20 28.00 0.54
N SER A 61 3.51 27.07 -0.09
CA SER A 61 2.35 26.41 0.50
C SER A 61 2.79 25.54 1.67
N LYS A 62 2.10 25.68 2.78
CA LYS A 62 2.26 24.84 3.96
C LYS A 62 1.26 23.68 4.01
N ASN A 63 0.63 23.35 2.88
CA ASN A 63 -0.34 22.27 2.81
C ASN A 63 0.23 21.04 2.09
N ILE A 64 -0.14 19.85 2.54
CA ILE A 64 0.08 18.57 1.87
C ILE A 64 -1.29 18.00 1.48
N CYS A 65 -1.46 17.60 0.22
CA CYS A 65 -2.65 16.86 -0.22
C CYS A 65 -2.49 15.38 0.14
N VAL A 66 -3.39 14.85 0.95
CA VAL A 66 -3.52 13.42 1.22
C VAL A 66 -4.67 12.87 0.37
N LEU A 67 -4.33 12.05 -0.61
CA LEU A 67 -5.27 11.50 -1.57
C LEU A 67 -5.51 10.02 -1.26
N MET A 68 -6.77 9.59 -1.14
CA MET A 68 -7.11 8.20 -0.89
C MET A 68 -8.49 7.84 -1.46
N ARG A 69 -8.75 6.57 -1.76
CA ARG A 69 -10.07 6.12 -2.19
C ARG A 69 -11.04 6.12 -1.02
N LYS A 70 -12.33 6.44 -1.30
CA LYS A 70 -13.40 6.46 -0.28
C LYS A 70 -13.52 5.13 0.46
N ILE A 71 -13.32 4.00 -0.23
CA ILE A 71 -13.41 2.66 0.37
C ILE A 71 -12.39 2.46 1.51
N TYR A 72 -11.21 3.09 1.44
CA TYR A 72 -10.21 2.99 2.50
C TYR A 72 -10.58 3.77 3.76
N PHE A 73 -11.45 4.78 3.63
CA PHE A 73 -11.99 5.47 4.79
C PHE A 73 -12.96 4.60 5.60
N GLN A 74 -13.55 3.58 4.96
CA GLN A 74 -14.37 2.58 5.65
C GLN A 74 -13.51 1.60 6.46
N ASP A 75 -12.24 1.41 6.08
CA ASP A 75 -11.26 0.65 6.86
C ASP A 75 -10.53 1.56 7.86
N MET A 76 -11.28 2.03 8.85
CA MET A 76 -10.80 2.96 9.87
C MET A 76 -9.63 2.40 10.71
N HIS A 77 -9.44 1.07 10.74
CA HIS A 77 -8.45 0.46 11.63
C HIS A 77 -7.02 0.48 11.07
N PHE A 78 -6.86 0.35 9.75
CA PHE A 78 -5.53 0.38 9.12
C PHE A 78 -5.17 1.79 8.65
N TYR A 79 -5.94 2.34 7.71
CA TYR A 79 -5.59 3.59 7.05
C TYR A 79 -5.73 4.82 7.96
N SER A 80 -6.61 4.81 8.96
CA SER A 80 -6.67 5.90 9.95
C SER A 80 -5.36 6.07 10.72
N ARG A 81 -4.68 4.96 11.05
CA ARG A 81 -3.38 5.01 11.72
C ARG A 81 -2.27 5.54 10.80
N VAL A 82 -2.34 5.23 9.51
CA VAL A 82 -1.43 5.81 8.50
C VAL A 82 -1.67 7.33 8.38
N VAL A 83 -2.93 7.74 8.22
CA VAL A 83 -3.31 9.17 8.12
C VAL A 83 -2.93 9.92 9.39
N TYR A 84 -3.15 9.34 10.57
CA TYR A 84 -2.70 9.92 11.84
C TYR A 84 -1.17 10.11 11.88
N GLY A 85 -0.41 9.15 11.31
CA GLY A 85 1.04 9.29 11.18
C GLY A 85 1.44 10.42 10.24
N ILE A 86 0.72 10.57 9.11
CA ILE A 86 0.91 11.67 8.16
C ILE A 86 0.65 13.01 8.86
N GLU A 87 -0.52 13.15 9.50
CA GLU A 87 -0.92 14.37 10.19
C GLU A 87 0.08 14.76 11.26
N SER A 88 0.39 13.84 12.19
CA SER A 88 1.31 14.07 13.30
C SER A 88 2.71 14.51 12.84
N GLN A 89 3.20 13.99 11.71
CA GLN A 89 4.50 14.37 11.18
C GLN A 89 4.44 15.66 10.37
N ALA A 90 3.34 15.92 9.64
CA ALA A 90 3.09 17.14 8.91
C ALA A 90 3.05 18.34 9.86
N ASP A 91 2.28 18.24 10.96
CA ASP A 91 2.20 19.26 12.01
C ASP A 91 3.58 19.61 12.58
N ARG A 92 4.38 18.60 12.95
CA ARG A 92 5.76 18.81 13.44
C ARG A 92 6.67 19.54 12.45
N MET A 93 6.38 19.45 11.17
CA MET A 93 7.14 20.10 10.09
C MET A 93 6.51 21.41 9.62
N GLY A 94 5.41 21.84 10.26
CA GLY A 94 4.70 23.07 9.95
C GLY A 94 3.88 23.02 8.67
N TYR A 95 3.36 21.82 8.32
CA TYR A 95 2.42 21.61 7.22
C TYR A 95 1.03 21.29 7.75
N ASP A 96 0.01 21.84 7.11
CA ASP A 96 -1.37 21.43 7.24
C ASP A 96 -1.68 20.30 6.23
N ILE A 97 -2.66 19.43 6.50
CA ILE A 97 -3.10 18.40 5.56
C ILE A 97 -4.47 18.73 4.97
N ILE A 98 -4.63 18.48 3.67
CA ILE A 98 -5.88 18.54 2.94
C ILE A 98 -6.22 17.11 2.48
N ILE A 99 -7.19 16.47 3.12
CA ILE A 99 -7.62 15.13 2.72
C ILE A 99 -8.59 15.24 1.57
N GLN A 100 -8.32 14.50 0.50
CA GLN A 100 -9.15 14.38 -0.69
C GLN A 100 -9.51 12.92 -0.95
N PHE A 101 -10.79 12.64 -1.07
CA PHE A 101 -11.25 11.31 -1.43
C PHE A 101 -11.44 11.21 -2.95
N THR A 102 -11.03 10.07 -3.49
CA THR A 102 -11.19 9.78 -4.91
C THR A 102 -12.19 8.68 -5.12
N ASP A 103 -12.92 8.80 -6.22
CA ASP A 103 -13.72 7.74 -6.83
C ASP A 103 -12.95 7.12 -8.00
N ASP A 104 -13.61 6.29 -8.80
CA ASP A 104 -12.99 5.62 -9.95
C ASP A 104 -12.68 6.60 -11.11
N GLU A 105 -13.30 7.77 -11.16
CA GLU A 105 -12.98 8.80 -12.14
C GLU A 105 -11.62 9.46 -11.85
N VAL A 106 -10.81 9.60 -12.90
CA VAL A 106 -9.49 10.25 -12.81
C VAL A 106 -9.68 11.76 -12.78
N THR A 107 -9.89 12.30 -11.58
CA THR A 107 -9.96 13.73 -11.33
C THR A 107 -8.73 14.23 -10.58
N VAL A 108 -8.28 15.43 -10.90
CA VAL A 108 -7.21 16.11 -10.16
C VAL A 108 -7.85 17.01 -9.10
N PRO A 109 -7.45 16.92 -7.83
CA PRO A 109 -7.98 17.80 -6.79
C PRO A 109 -7.73 19.28 -7.06
N SER A 110 -8.70 20.14 -6.79
CA SER A 110 -8.58 21.59 -7.02
C SER A 110 -7.42 22.25 -6.24
N CYS A 111 -7.04 21.68 -5.09
CA CYS A 111 -5.88 22.15 -4.35
C CYS A 111 -4.56 21.88 -5.08
N VAL A 112 -4.49 20.82 -5.90
CA VAL A 112 -3.35 20.49 -6.78
C VAL A 112 -3.38 21.37 -8.02
N GLU A 113 -4.53 21.45 -8.72
CA GLU A 113 -4.71 22.30 -9.91
C GLU A 113 -4.34 23.76 -9.63
N ASN A 114 -4.76 24.29 -8.50
CA ASN A 114 -4.50 25.67 -8.09
C ASN A 114 -3.16 25.86 -7.38
N GLN A 115 -2.30 24.83 -7.34
CA GLN A 115 -0.96 24.88 -6.73
C GLN A 115 -0.98 25.34 -5.26
N LYS A 116 -1.98 24.91 -4.49
CA LYS A 116 -2.15 25.25 -3.07
C LYS A 116 -1.49 24.24 -2.13
N VAL A 117 -0.77 23.25 -2.67
CA VAL A 117 -0.11 22.20 -1.89
C VAL A 117 1.37 22.10 -2.28
N ALA A 118 2.23 21.82 -1.31
CA ALA A 118 3.66 21.60 -1.51
C ALA A 118 3.95 20.22 -2.07
N GLY A 119 3.12 19.24 -1.72
CA GLY A 119 3.28 17.85 -2.12
C GLY A 119 2.00 17.06 -2.00
N ILE A 120 2.03 15.84 -2.53
CA ILE A 120 0.91 14.90 -2.55
C ILE A 120 1.36 13.59 -1.90
N ILE A 121 0.58 13.09 -0.96
CA ILE A 121 0.73 11.74 -0.41
C ILE A 121 -0.50 10.94 -0.82
N ILE A 122 -0.29 9.85 -1.58
CA ILE A 122 -1.36 8.95 -2.01
C ILE A 122 -1.33 7.73 -1.10
N VAL A 123 -2.46 7.42 -0.47
CA VAL A 123 -2.59 6.31 0.48
C VAL A 123 -3.41 5.19 -0.15
N GLY A 124 -2.82 3.99 -0.22
CA GLY A 124 -3.39 2.80 -0.81
C GLY A 124 -3.29 2.77 -2.34
N PHE A 125 -4.11 1.93 -2.98
CA PHE A 125 -4.09 1.72 -4.42
C PHE A 125 -4.39 3.02 -5.19
N VAL A 126 -3.64 3.23 -6.25
CA VAL A 126 -3.80 4.36 -7.17
C VAL A 126 -3.65 3.88 -8.61
N GLU A 127 -4.57 4.34 -9.45
CA GLU A 127 -4.57 4.05 -10.87
C GLU A 127 -3.42 4.77 -11.57
N LYS A 128 -2.91 4.12 -12.62
CA LYS A 128 -1.83 4.64 -13.46
C LYS A 128 -2.14 6.04 -13.98
N ASP A 129 -3.26 6.20 -14.62
CA ASP A 129 -3.67 7.44 -15.26
C ASP A 129 -3.78 8.61 -14.26
N ARG A 130 -4.12 8.30 -13.01
CA ARG A 130 -4.18 9.30 -11.93
C ARG A 130 -2.79 9.80 -11.55
N ILE A 131 -1.79 8.91 -11.43
CA ILE A 131 -0.41 9.32 -11.18
C ILE A 131 0.10 10.17 -12.34
N GLU A 132 -0.18 9.79 -13.59
CA GLU A 132 0.21 10.57 -14.77
C GLU A 132 -0.42 11.95 -14.77
N ALA A 133 -1.73 12.04 -14.47
CA ALA A 133 -2.42 13.32 -14.38
C ALA A 133 -1.85 14.24 -13.28
N LEU A 134 -1.53 13.68 -12.12
CA LEU A 134 -0.93 14.43 -11.00
C LEU A 134 0.52 14.86 -11.29
N ASN A 135 1.32 13.98 -11.92
CA ASN A 135 2.71 14.28 -12.29
C ASN A 135 2.82 15.45 -13.27
N ALA A 136 1.80 15.69 -14.11
CA ALA A 136 1.78 16.83 -15.03
C ALA A 136 1.88 18.18 -14.32
N TYR A 137 1.48 18.27 -13.05
CA TYR A 137 1.59 19.51 -12.24
C TYR A 137 2.97 19.74 -11.63
N GLY A 138 3.88 18.75 -11.74
CA GLY A 138 5.25 18.85 -11.22
C GLY A 138 5.35 18.92 -9.68
N ILE A 139 4.27 18.63 -8.98
CA ILE A 139 4.23 18.57 -7.51
C ILE A 139 4.75 17.19 -7.07
N PRO A 140 5.69 17.11 -6.11
CA PRO A 140 6.20 15.83 -5.62
C PRO A 140 5.11 14.92 -5.07
N ILE A 141 5.22 13.63 -5.41
CA ILE A 141 4.27 12.59 -5.00
C ILE A 141 5.02 11.52 -4.21
N VAL A 142 4.44 11.10 -3.10
CA VAL A 142 4.83 9.90 -2.34
C VAL A 142 3.64 8.97 -2.25
N VAL A 143 3.82 7.70 -2.61
CA VAL A 143 2.78 6.67 -2.53
C VAL A 143 3.01 5.82 -1.29
N VAL A 144 1.96 5.53 -0.54
CA VAL A 144 1.99 4.74 0.69
C VAL A 144 1.14 3.48 0.52
N ASP A 145 1.69 2.33 0.88
CA ASP A 145 1.03 1.03 0.84
C ASP A 145 0.48 0.65 -0.54
N SER A 146 1.22 1.00 -1.60
CA SER A 146 0.85 0.65 -2.97
C SER A 146 2.09 0.56 -3.87
N THR A 147 1.86 0.04 -5.08
CA THR A 147 2.91 -0.07 -6.09
C THR A 147 3.07 1.20 -6.92
N THR A 148 4.28 1.39 -7.39
CA THR A 148 4.65 2.50 -8.27
C THR A 148 5.19 1.99 -9.61
N TYR A 149 4.76 0.83 -10.07
CA TYR A 149 5.29 0.23 -11.30
C TYR A 149 5.36 1.23 -12.47
N GLY A 150 6.60 1.53 -12.89
CA GLY A 150 6.87 2.41 -14.01
C GLY A 150 6.72 3.91 -13.76
N TYR A 151 6.39 4.34 -12.52
CA TYR A 151 6.25 5.76 -12.19
C TYR A 151 7.48 6.32 -11.48
N ARG A 152 7.78 7.59 -11.78
CA ARG A 152 8.83 8.35 -11.11
C ARG A 152 8.29 9.02 -9.84
N VAL A 153 7.87 8.21 -8.87
CA VAL A 153 7.37 8.66 -7.56
C VAL A 153 8.04 7.86 -6.45
N ASP A 154 8.21 8.49 -5.29
CA ASP A 154 8.71 7.78 -4.11
C ASP A 154 7.61 6.92 -3.50
N SER A 155 8.00 5.86 -2.80
CA SER A 155 7.04 5.01 -2.11
C SER A 155 7.51 4.56 -0.74
N VAL A 156 6.54 4.36 0.16
CA VAL A 156 6.74 3.78 1.49
C VAL A 156 5.80 2.59 1.64
N GLN A 157 6.36 1.44 1.93
CA GLN A 157 5.65 0.16 2.02
C GLN A 157 6.11 -0.62 3.25
N SER A 158 5.30 -1.57 3.72
CA SER A 158 5.73 -2.60 4.67
C SER A 158 6.40 -3.76 3.95
N ASP A 159 7.28 -4.48 4.65
CA ASP A 159 7.93 -5.69 4.13
C ASP A 159 6.97 -6.88 4.18
N ASN A 160 5.96 -6.85 3.30
CA ASN A 160 4.92 -7.87 3.23
C ASN A 160 5.48 -9.26 2.94
N ARG A 161 6.46 -9.35 2.01
CA ARG A 161 7.02 -10.62 1.56
C ARG A 161 7.84 -11.27 2.66
N SER A 162 8.78 -10.53 3.26
CA SER A 162 9.60 -11.07 4.35
C SER A 162 8.75 -11.38 5.59
N GLY A 163 7.75 -10.53 5.90
CA GLY A 163 6.84 -10.77 7.03
C GLY A 163 6.09 -12.09 6.89
N ALA A 164 5.52 -12.35 5.70
CA ALA A 164 4.84 -13.61 5.42
C ALA A 164 5.80 -14.81 5.43
N PHE A 165 6.96 -14.65 4.80
CA PHE A 165 8.01 -15.69 4.82
C PHE A 165 8.38 -16.09 6.24
N PHE A 166 8.68 -15.13 7.11
CA PHE A 166 9.08 -15.41 8.49
C PHE A 166 7.94 -16.01 9.32
N ALA A 167 6.72 -15.52 9.17
CA ALA A 167 5.55 -16.08 9.87
C ALA A 167 5.36 -17.57 9.52
N VAL A 168 5.41 -17.90 8.23
CA VAL A 168 5.29 -19.29 7.76
C VAL A 168 6.50 -20.13 8.14
N HIS A 169 7.70 -19.57 8.06
CA HIS A 169 8.91 -20.27 8.51
C HIS A 169 8.85 -20.62 10.00
N GLN A 170 8.26 -19.77 10.85
CA GLN A 170 8.01 -20.10 12.25
C GLN A 170 7.03 -21.28 12.40
N LEU A 171 5.96 -21.33 11.60
CA LEU A 171 5.05 -22.47 11.57
C LEU A 171 5.80 -23.77 11.22
N ILE A 172 6.60 -23.73 10.15
CA ILE A 172 7.39 -24.87 9.68
C ILE A 172 8.35 -25.38 10.77
N ARG A 173 9.01 -24.45 11.50
CA ARG A 173 9.90 -24.80 12.62
C ARG A 173 9.14 -25.43 13.78
N ASN A 174 7.88 -25.11 13.97
CA ASN A 174 7.00 -25.73 14.98
C ASN A 174 6.32 -27.01 14.50
N GLY A 175 6.72 -27.55 13.35
CA GLY A 175 6.26 -28.86 12.87
C GLY A 175 5.08 -28.80 11.91
N TYR A 176 4.48 -27.66 11.64
CA TYR A 176 3.39 -27.54 10.66
C TYR A 176 3.89 -27.84 9.25
N ARG A 177 3.10 -28.57 8.48
CA ARG A 177 3.45 -28.95 7.10
C ARG A 177 2.33 -28.61 6.11
N LYS A 178 1.08 -28.74 6.51
CA LYS A 178 -0.10 -28.40 5.70
C LYS A 178 -0.55 -26.99 6.07
N ILE A 179 0.01 -26.01 5.39
CA ILE A 179 -0.25 -24.60 5.61
C ILE A 179 -1.06 -24.08 4.44
N GLY A 180 -2.20 -23.43 4.68
CA GLY A 180 -3.03 -22.81 3.68
C GLY A 180 -2.89 -21.28 3.70
N PHE A 181 -3.12 -20.62 2.56
CA PHE A 181 -3.27 -19.18 2.49
C PHE A 181 -4.74 -18.79 2.27
N PHE A 182 -5.22 -17.81 3.01
CA PHE A 182 -6.58 -17.31 2.93
C PHE A 182 -6.56 -15.81 2.57
N GLY A 183 -6.84 -15.49 1.29
CA GLY A 183 -6.79 -14.11 0.79
C GLY A 183 -6.88 -14.01 -0.72
N ASP A 184 -7.43 -12.91 -1.23
CA ASP A 184 -7.63 -12.68 -2.66
C ASP A 184 -6.41 -12.07 -3.32
N LEU A 185 -5.75 -12.81 -4.21
CA LEU A 185 -4.51 -12.37 -4.87
C LEU A 185 -4.72 -11.20 -5.82
N ASP A 186 -5.92 -11.00 -6.33
CA ASP A 186 -6.22 -9.94 -7.28
C ASP A 186 -6.65 -8.63 -6.62
N TYR A 187 -6.86 -8.66 -5.30
CA TYR A 187 -7.32 -7.49 -4.57
C TYR A 187 -6.23 -6.42 -4.37
N SER A 188 -5.04 -6.81 -3.95
CA SER A 188 -3.95 -5.85 -3.70
C SER A 188 -2.55 -6.44 -3.91
N LEU A 189 -1.56 -5.55 -4.13
CA LEU A 189 -0.16 -5.96 -4.21
C LEU A 189 0.34 -6.54 -2.88
N SER A 190 -0.04 -5.93 -1.75
CA SER A 190 0.38 -6.38 -0.42
C SER A 190 -0.02 -7.84 -0.17
N ILE A 191 -1.23 -8.23 -0.56
CA ILE A 191 -1.68 -9.63 -0.46
C ILE A 191 -0.86 -10.55 -1.38
N LYS A 192 -0.58 -10.13 -2.62
CA LYS A 192 0.31 -10.89 -3.52
C LYS A 192 1.70 -11.08 -2.93
N GLU A 193 2.29 -10.04 -2.38
CA GLU A 193 3.62 -10.11 -1.74
C GLU A 193 3.60 -11.06 -0.53
N ARG A 194 2.56 -11.03 0.29
CA ARG A 194 2.35 -11.96 1.41
C ARG A 194 2.23 -13.40 0.92
N PHE A 195 1.44 -13.65 -0.11
CA PHE A 195 1.33 -14.98 -0.72
C PHE A 195 2.67 -15.49 -1.26
N PHE A 196 3.44 -14.66 -1.97
CA PHE A 196 4.75 -15.08 -2.46
C PHE A 196 5.75 -15.35 -1.34
N GLY A 197 5.72 -14.60 -0.24
CA GLY A 197 6.51 -14.90 0.94
C GLY A 197 6.15 -16.23 1.58
N TYR A 198 4.85 -16.56 1.65
CA TYR A 198 4.37 -17.85 2.10
C TYR A 198 4.87 -19.00 1.19
N VAL A 199 4.72 -18.88 -0.14
CA VAL A 199 5.20 -19.90 -1.08
C VAL A 199 6.71 -20.10 -0.99
N GLU A 200 7.47 -19.02 -0.82
CA GLU A 200 8.93 -19.05 -0.66
C GLU A 200 9.36 -19.80 0.61
N ALA A 201 8.65 -19.58 1.73
CA ALA A 201 8.91 -20.35 2.96
C ALA A 201 8.59 -21.83 2.78
N MET A 202 7.48 -22.15 2.11
CA MET A 202 7.10 -23.55 1.82
C MET A 202 8.10 -24.24 0.89
N ALA A 203 8.72 -23.53 -0.07
CA ALA A 203 9.75 -24.08 -0.93
C ALA A 203 10.96 -24.62 -0.14
N GLY A 204 11.25 -24.01 1.00
CA GLY A 204 12.33 -24.45 1.90
C GLY A 204 12.17 -25.85 2.51
N ILE A 205 10.97 -26.44 2.46
CA ILE A 205 10.67 -27.79 2.95
C ILE A 205 10.34 -28.80 1.83
N MET A 206 10.31 -28.34 0.58
CA MET A 206 10.13 -29.25 -0.56
C MET A 206 11.40 -30.04 -0.81
N SER A 207 11.25 -31.31 -1.22
CA SER A 207 12.37 -32.22 -1.45
C SER A 207 13.34 -31.75 -2.53
N ASP A 208 12.85 -30.98 -3.50
CA ASP A 208 13.61 -30.39 -4.61
C ASP A 208 13.92 -28.89 -4.40
N GLY A 209 13.37 -28.28 -3.35
CA GLY A 209 13.49 -26.84 -3.11
C GLY A 209 12.87 -25.94 -4.20
N ALA A 210 12.11 -26.50 -5.13
CA ALA A 210 11.62 -25.79 -6.28
C ALA A 210 10.37 -24.97 -5.95
N MET A 211 10.37 -23.70 -6.36
CA MET A 211 9.23 -22.78 -6.21
C MET A 211 7.96 -23.31 -6.91
N GLN A 212 8.12 -23.99 -8.03
CA GLN A 212 6.98 -24.55 -8.76
C GLN A 212 6.29 -25.66 -7.96
N THR A 213 7.05 -26.58 -7.37
CA THR A 213 6.54 -27.64 -6.51
C THR A 213 5.85 -27.06 -5.28
N ALA A 214 6.49 -26.08 -4.64
CA ALA A 214 5.91 -25.36 -3.49
C ALA A 214 4.58 -24.68 -3.86
N LEU A 215 4.52 -23.99 -5.00
CA LEU A 215 3.30 -23.31 -5.45
C LEU A 215 2.15 -24.31 -5.64
N LEU A 216 2.40 -25.45 -6.29
CA LEU A 216 1.39 -26.48 -6.50
C LEU A 216 0.91 -27.08 -5.17
N GLU A 217 1.80 -27.30 -4.22
CA GLU A 217 1.43 -27.77 -2.88
C GLU A 217 0.61 -26.72 -2.11
N CYS A 218 1.06 -25.45 -2.14
CA CYS A 218 0.35 -24.34 -1.51
C CYS A 218 -1.08 -24.17 -2.04
N MET A 219 -1.29 -24.38 -3.34
CA MET A 219 -2.61 -24.23 -3.97
C MET A 219 -3.63 -25.25 -3.46
N LYS A 220 -3.21 -26.41 -2.99
CA LYS A 220 -4.12 -27.46 -2.47
C LYS A 220 -4.87 -27.02 -1.22
N TYR A 221 -4.20 -26.20 -0.37
CA TYR A 221 -4.69 -25.77 0.94
C TYR A 221 -5.18 -24.33 0.96
N SER A 222 -5.04 -23.58 -0.15
CA SER A 222 -5.27 -22.14 -0.17
C SER A 222 -6.63 -21.78 -0.78
N LEU A 223 -7.23 -20.73 -0.25
CA LEU A 223 -8.45 -20.10 -0.73
C LEU A 223 -8.12 -18.68 -1.20
N LEU A 224 -8.16 -18.45 -2.52
CA LEU A 224 -7.48 -17.32 -3.16
C LEU A 224 -8.40 -16.37 -3.94
N LYS A 225 -9.72 -16.57 -3.92
CA LYS A 225 -10.67 -15.77 -4.71
C LYS A 225 -11.84 -15.26 -3.88
N ASN A 226 -12.25 -14.03 -4.16
CA ASN A 226 -13.42 -13.35 -3.57
C ASN A 226 -13.35 -13.15 -2.04
N ILE A 227 -12.21 -13.44 -1.42
CA ILE A 227 -12.09 -13.39 0.05
C ILE A 227 -12.30 -11.97 0.56
N GLU A 228 -11.63 -10.97 -0.01
CA GLU A 228 -11.73 -9.60 0.44
C GLU A 228 -13.12 -9.01 0.24
N GLN A 229 -13.86 -9.45 -0.79
CA GLN A 229 -15.26 -9.05 -0.95
C GLN A 229 -16.13 -9.63 0.18
N TYR A 230 -15.97 -10.93 0.49
CA TYR A 230 -16.68 -11.54 1.63
C TYR A 230 -16.32 -10.89 2.96
N VAL A 231 -15.05 -10.46 3.12
CA VAL A 231 -14.60 -9.72 4.31
C VAL A 231 -15.26 -8.34 4.40
N LEU A 232 -15.37 -7.62 3.28
CA LEU A 232 -16.08 -6.32 3.24
C LEU A 232 -17.55 -6.47 3.60
N ASP A 233 -18.20 -7.51 3.07
CA ASP A 233 -19.62 -7.81 3.28
C ASP A 233 -19.88 -8.49 4.63
N LYS A 234 -18.83 -8.85 5.38
CA LYS A 234 -18.89 -9.64 6.63
C LYS A 234 -19.65 -10.95 6.46
N ASN A 235 -19.52 -11.57 5.29
CA ASN A 235 -20.29 -12.74 4.90
C ASN A 235 -19.64 -14.05 5.38
N VAL A 236 -19.95 -14.44 6.62
CA VAL A 236 -19.46 -15.70 7.24
C VAL A 236 -20.01 -16.92 6.50
N GLU A 237 -21.25 -16.88 5.99
CA GLU A 237 -21.90 -17.97 5.30
C GLU A 237 -21.15 -18.34 4.01
N ALA A 238 -20.83 -17.34 3.18
CA ALA A 238 -20.07 -17.56 1.94
C ALA A 238 -18.69 -18.19 2.23
N ILE A 239 -18.01 -17.78 3.30
CA ILE A 239 -16.73 -18.41 3.69
C ILE A 239 -16.97 -19.85 4.20
N THR A 240 -18.04 -20.08 4.96
CA THR A 240 -18.39 -21.43 5.43
C THR A 240 -18.66 -22.39 4.27
N GLU A 241 -19.33 -21.90 3.21
CA GLU A 241 -19.53 -22.66 1.97
C GLU A 241 -18.22 -22.87 1.22
N LEU A 242 -17.39 -21.83 1.10
CA LEU A 242 -16.09 -21.92 0.44
C LEU A 242 -15.17 -22.96 1.12
N LEU A 243 -15.20 -23.07 2.44
CA LEU A 243 -14.46 -24.08 3.18
C LEU A 243 -14.88 -25.51 2.84
N GLN A 244 -16.07 -25.73 2.26
CA GLN A 244 -16.50 -27.07 1.81
C GLN A 244 -15.79 -27.51 0.52
N THR A 245 -15.22 -26.57 -0.24
CA THR A 245 -14.49 -26.86 -1.47
C THR A 245 -13.05 -27.31 -1.22
N VAL A 246 -12.57 -27.18 0.01
CA VAL A 246 -11.22 -27.63 0.41
C VAL A 246 -11.27 -29.15 0.61
N GLU A 247 -10.53 -29.90 -0.20
CA GLU A 247 -10.51 -31.37 -0.14
C GLU A 247 -9.90 -31.87 1.17
N GLU A 248 -8.83 -31.24 1.61
CA GLU A 248 -8.15 -31.54 2.87
C GLU A 248 -7.86 -30.22 3.62
N MET A 249 -8.39 -30.10 4.83
CA MET A 249 -8.18 -28.91 5.66
C MET A 249 -6.72 -28.81 6.08
N PRO A 250 -6.10 -27.62 5.98
CA PRO A 250 -4.75 -27.40 6.48
C PRO A 250 -4.70 -27.43 8.01
N GLU A 251 -3.51 -27.63 8.55
CA GLU A 251 -3.24 -27.54 10.00
C GLU A 251 -3.30 -26.08 10.49
N VAL A 252 -3.01 -25.13 9.58
CA VAL A 252 -3.01 -23.70 9.89
C VAL A 252 -3.25 -22.87 8.62
N PHE A 253 -3.99 -21.78 8.77
CA PHE A 253 -4.12 -20.76 7.73
C PHE A 253 -3.29 -19.51 8.06
N MET A 254 -2.50 -19.08 7.09
CA MET A 254 -2.01 -17.72 7.03
C MET A 254 -3.01 -16.86 6.25
N CYS A 255 -3.56 -15.85 6.87
CA CYS A 255 -4.56 -14.98 6.25
C CYS A 255 -3.93 -13.72 5.66
N SER A 256 -4.57 -13.17 4.62
CA SER A 256 -4.18 -11.94 3.96
C SER A 256 -4.06 -10.75 4.93
N ASN A 257 -4.96 -10.69 5.92
CA ASN A 257 -4.99 -9.66 6.96
C ASN A 257 -5.80 -10.13 8.18
N ASP A 258 -5.82 -9.34 9.26
CA ASP A 258 -6.52 -9.68 10.50
C ASP A 258 -8.05 -9.77 10.33
N ARG A 259 -8.64 -8.94 9.45
CA ARG A 259 -10.09 -9.00 9.19
C ARG A 259 -10.48 -10.32 8.51
N ALA A 260 -9.70 -10.74 7.52
CA ALA A 260 -9.87 -12.03 6.87
C ALA A 260 -9.70 -13.18 7.88
N ALA A 261 -8.69 -13.10 8.73
CA ALA A 261 -8.44 -14.07 9.78
C ALA A 261 -9.63 -14.21 10.74
N ILE A 262 -10.15 -13.09 11.24
CA ILE A 262 -11.29 -13.10 12.18
C ILE A 262 -12.55 -13.66 11.53
N LEU A 263 -12.81 -13.31 10.27
CA LEU A 263 -13.97 -13.84 9.55
C LEU A 263 -13.84 -15.35 9.30
N LEU A 264 -12.62 -15.81 8.94
CA LEU A 264 -12.31 -17.22 8.82
C LEU A 264 -12.48 -17.97 10.15
N MET A 265 -12.01 -17.40 11.28
CA MET A 265 -12.21 -17.99 12.62
C MET A 265 -13.69 -18.20 12.90
N ASN A 266 -14.55 -17.26 12.54
CA ASN A 266 -16.00 -17.38 12.71
C ASN A 266 -16.58 -18.49 11.85
N ALA A 267 -16.20 -18.59 10.58
CA ALA A 267 -16.66 -19.65 9.67
C ALA A 267 -16.20 -21.05 10.12
N LEU A 268 -14.97 -21.16 10.60
CA LEU A 268 -14.43 -22.42 11.13
C LEU A 268 -15.20 -22.89 12.38
N ARG A 269 -15.56 -21.97 13.27
CA ARG A 269 -16.38 -22.28 14.47
C ARG A 269 -17.79 -22.75 14.09
N VAL A 270 -18.41 -22.12 13.09
CA VAL A 270 -19.72 -22.59 12.57
C VAL A 270 -19.61 -24.04 12.08
N ARG A 271 -18.46 -24.44 11.55
CA ARG A 271 -18.18 -25.82 11.14
C ARG A 271 -17.71 -26.75 12.27
N GLY A 272 -17.62 -26.27 13.51
CA GLY A 272 -17.25 -27.04 14.68
C GLY A 272 -15.75 -27.19 14.92
N TYR A 273 -14.88 -26.50 14.17
CA TYR A 273 -13.45 -26.51 14.42
C TYR A 273 -13.08 -25.65 15.63
N ARG A 274 -12.18 -26.16 16.45
CA ARG A 274 -11.57 -25.44 17.58
C ARG A 274 -10.29 -24.75 17.12
N ILE A 275 -10.09 -23.53 17.56
CA ILE A 275 -8.91 -22.74 17.29
C ILE A 275 -8.22 -22.44 18.63
N PRO A 276 -6.97 -22.82 18.82
CA PRO A 276 -6.00 -23.35 17.82
C PRO A 276 -5.93 -24.87 17.71
N GLU A 277 -6.72 -25.66 18.48
CA GLU A 277 -6.50 -27.10 18.69
C GLU A 277 -6.66 -27.93 17.41
N ASP A 278 -7.65 -27.61 16.58
CA ASP A 278 -7.90 -28.33 15.33
C ASP A 278 -7.29 -27.60 14.13
N ILE A 279 -7.33 -26.26 14.11
CA ILE A 279 -6.77 -25.42 13.02
C ILE A 279 -6.20 -24.14 13.63
N GLY A 280 -4.92 -23.89 13.35
CA GLY A 280 -4.28 -22.63 13.72
C GLY A 280 -4.60 -21.49 12.74
N ILE A 281 -4.56 -20.25 13.20
CA ILE A 281 -4.80 -19.04 12.38
C ILE A 281 -3.72 -18.00 12.66
N ILE A 282 -3.14 -17.44 11.58
CA ILE A 282 -2.26 -16.27 11.64
C ILE A 282 -2.84 -15.17 10.77
N GLY A 283 -2.96 -13.96 11.31
CA GLY A 283 -3.33 -12.75 10.60
C GLY A 283 -2.14 -11.95 10.08
N PHE A 284 -2.43 -10.75 9.59
CA PHE A 284 -1.46 -9.74 9.19
C PHE A 284 -2.06 -8.37 9.48
N ASP A 285 -1.26 -7.39 9.87
CA ASP A 285 -1.53 -5.98 10.16
C ASP A 285 -1.46 -5.62 11.66
N ASP A 286 -1.73 -6.53 12.60
CA ASP A 286 -1.85 -6.28 14.04
C ASP A 286 -2.83 -5.14 14.34
N MET A 287 -4.09 -5.39 13.94
CA MET A 287 -5.19 -4.48 14.22
C MET A 287 -5.64 -4.63 15.68
N GLU A 288 -6.22 -3.57 16.27
CA GLU A 288 -6.72 -3.58 17.65
C GLU A 288 -7.69 -4.74 17.89
N VAL A 289 -8.57 -5.02 16.93
CA VAL A 289 -9.55 -6.12 17.00
C VAL A 289 -8.90 -7.49 17.15
N SER A 290 -7.64 -7.69 16.73
CA SER A 290 -6.91 -8.96 16.90
C SER A 290 -6.66 -9.32 18.36
N THR A 291 -6.72 -8.35 19.27
CA THR A 291 -6.62 -8.54 20.73
C THR A 291 -7.97 -8.77 21.41
N MET A 292 -9.08 -8.49 20.73
CA MET A 292 -10.44 -8.54 21.27
C MET A 292 -11.17 -9.85 20.95
N VAL A 293 -10.64 -10.64 20.02
CA VAL A 293 -11.20 -11.96 19.67
C VAL A 293 -10.67 -13.04 20.62
N VAL A 294 -11.40 -14.15 20.71
CA VAL A 294 -11.01 -15.32 21.51
C VAL A 294 -10.96 -16.55 20.59
N PRO A 295 -9.80 -17.26 20.49
CA PRO A 295 -8.50 -16.87 21.06
C PRO A 295 -7.96 -15.59 20.42
N ARG A 296 -7.07 -14.86 21.13
CA ARG A 296 -6.43 -13.66 20.60
C ARG A 296 -5.58 -14.02 19.39
N LEU A 297 -5.67 -13.21 18.33
CA LEU A 297 -5.08 -13.52 17.03
C LEU A 297 -3.56 -13.26 17.02
N THR A 298 -2.78 -14.31 16.73
CA THR A 298 -1.37 -14.20 16.31
C THR A 298 -1.33 -13.53 14.94
N THR A 299 -0.45 -12.55 14.76
CA THR A 299 -0.45 -11.72 13.55
C THR A 299 0.93 -11.13 13.26
N VAL A 300 1.10 -10.50 12.10
CA VAL A 300 2.29 -9.73 11.75
C VAL A 300 2.00 -8.25 11.92
N HIS A 301 2.76 -7.58 12.81
CA HIS A 301 2.62 -6.16 13.07
C HIS A 301 3.18 -5.30 11.95
N ILE A 302 2.38 -4.37 11.46
CA ILE A 302 2.79 -3.27 10.57
C ILE A 302 2.82 -1.97 11.37
N ALA A 303 3.94 -1.26 11.31
CA ALA A 303 4.11 0.04 11.95
C ALA A 303 3.36 1.15 11.18
N LYS A 304 2.02 1.06 11.10
CA LYS A 304 1.12 1.91 10.29
C LYS A 304 1.36 3.41 10.51
N LYS A 305 1.47 3.84 11.76
CA LYS A 305 1.78 5.23 12.10
C LYS A 305 3.14 5.66 11.55
N ASN A 306 4.16 4.82 11.72
CA ASN A 306 5.51 5.12 11.22
C ASN A 306 5.54 5.18 9.70
N MET A 307 4.72 4.38 9.01
CA MET A 307 4.56 4.44 7.55
C MET A 307 4.08 5.82 7.10
N GLY A 308 3.05 6.36 7.76
CA GLY A 308 2.55 7.71 7.51
C GLY A 308 3.60 8.80 7.81
N MET A 309 4.28 8.69 8.96
CA MET A 309 5.36 9.63 9.33
C MET A 309 6.50 9.60 8.30
N LYS A 310 6.89 8.40 7.84
CA LYS A 310 7.96 8.22 6.85
C LYS A 310 7.58 8.81 5.50
N ALA A 311 6.31 8.74 5.11
CA ALA A 311 5.82 9.36 3.88
C ALA A 311 6.02 10.88 3.88
N VAL A 312 5.71 11.57 4.98
CA VAL A 312 5.93 13.03 5.10
C VAL A 312 7.43 13.37 5.10
N GLN A 313 8.26 12.58 5.81
CA GLN A 313 9.73 12.78 5.80
C GLN A 313 10.28 12.60 4.38
N THR A 314 9.82 11.59 3.66
CA THR A 314 10.22 11.33 2.28
C THR A 314 9.78 12.46 1.36
N LEU A 315 8.55 12.96 1.53
CA LEU A 315 8.05 14.11 0.77
C LEU A 315 8.89 15.36 1.04
N GLN A 316 9.20 15.66 2.30
CA GLN A 316 10.06 16.79 2.66
C GLN A 316 11.46 16.66 2.07
N TRP A 317 12.05 15.47 2.14
CA TRP A 317 13.34 15.21 1.51
C TRP A 317 13.29 15.43 0.00
N ARG A 318 12.21 14.97 -0.67
CA ARG A 318 11.99 15.16 -2.10
C ARG A 318 11.84 16.65 -2.47
N LEU A 319 11.18 17.43 -1.65
CA LEU A 319 11.08 18.88 -1.84
C LEU A 319 12.44 19.58 -1.89
N GLN A 320 13.41 19.09 -1.11
CA GLN A 320 14.77 19.60 -1.05
C GLN A 320 15.70 18.99 -2.12
N ASN A 321 15.38 17.76 -2.60
CA ASN A 321 16.25 16.95 -3.46
C ASN A 321 15.52 16.49 -4.75
N ARG A 322 14.98 17.44 -5.51
CA ARG A 322 14.09 17.18 -6.65
C ARG A 322 14.70 16.36 -7.79
N LYS A 323 16.00 16.52 -8.03
CA LYS A 323 16.72 15.83 -9.10
C LYS A 323 17.22 14.44 -8.69
N ALA A 324 17.08 14.07 -7.41
CA ALA A 324 17.48 12.76 -6.94
C ALA A 324 16.58 11.67 -7.53
N LYS A 325 17.13 10.46 -7.64
CA LYS A 325 16.36 9.28 -8.09
C LYS A 325 15.24 9.00 -7.07
N GLN A 326 14.18 8.39 -7.55
CA GLN A 326 13.08 7.93 -6.70
C GLN A 326 13.53 6.80 -5.78
N GLU A 327 12.95 6.77 -4.60
CA GLU A 327 13.25 5.77 -3.58
C GLU A 327 12.01 4.90 -3.28
N LYS A 328 12.25 3.61 -3.13
CA LYS A 328 11.29 2.67 -2.56
C LYS A 328 11.75 2.36 -1.15
N ILE A 329 11.00 2.81 -0.15
CA ILE A 329 11.30 2.61 1.27
C ILE A 329 10.43 1.47 1.77
N ILE A 330 11.08 0.44 2.32
CA ILE A 330 10.43 -0.74 2.88
C ILE A 330 10.65 -0.70 4.39
N LEU A 331 9.56 -0.69 5.15
CA LEU A 331 9.58 -0.71 6.61
C LEU A 331 9.50 -2.15 7.13
N PRO A 332 10.31 -2.50 8.13
CA PRO A 332 10.27 -3.82 8.72
C PRO A 332 8.92 -4.10 9.39
N VAL A 333 8.61 -5.38 9.50
CA VAL A 333 7.43 -5.90 10.19
C VAL A 333 7.87 -6.90 11.27
N GLU A 334 6.99 -7.17 12.23
CA GLU A 334 7.30 -8.04 13.38
C GLU A 334 6.15 -9.01 13.61
N MET A 335 6.46 -10.26 13.96
CA MET A 335 5.44 -11.23 14.36
C MET A 335 5.01 -11.00 15.80
N VAL A 336 3.71 -10.96 16.04
CA VAL A 336 3.10 -10.84 17.36
C VAL A 336 2.40 -12.15 17.69
N ILE A 337 3.03 -12.96 18.53
CA ILE A 337 2.50 -14.27 18.93
C ILE A 337 1.44 -14.08 20.01
N ARG A 338 0.29 -14.73 19.79
CA ARG A 338 -0.84 -14.77 20.74
C ARG A 338 -1.36 -16.22 20.84
N GLU A 339 -2.68 -16.43 20.82
CA GLU A 339 -3.31 -17.70 21.20
C GLU A 339 -3.88 -18.49 20.01
N SER A 340 -4.00 -17.89 18.82
CA SER A 340 -4.71 -18.49 17.68
C SER A 340 -3.91 -19.54 16.89
N VAL A 341 -2.70 -19.83 17.31
CA VAL A 341 -1.84 -20.90 16.76
C VAL A 341 -0.93 -21.44 17.87
N LEU A 342 -0.68 -22.74 17.86
CA LEU A 342 0.22 -23.40 18.82
C LEU A 342 1.66 -23.25 18.35
N LEU A 343 2.43 -22.39 19.02
CA LEU A 343 3.85 -22.23 18.81
C LEU A 343 4.57 -22.53 20.12
N SER A 344 5.56 -23.41 20.08
CA SER A 344 6.49 -23.61 21.19
C SER A 344 7.36 -22.37 21.33
N ASP A 345 7.66 -21.95 22.57
CA ASP A 345 8.33 -20.71 22.88
C ASP A 345 9.56 -20.39 22.05
N GLU A 346 9.64 -19.11 21.66
CA GLU A 346 10.82 -18.32 21.34
C GLU A 346 11.83 -18.84 20.28
N ALA A 347 11.47 -18.72 19.00
CA ALA A 347 12.50 -18.41 18.03
C ALA A 347 12.38 -16.92 17.67
N PRO A 348 13.40 -16.06 17.95
CA PRO A 348 13.32 -14.65 17.59
C PRO A 348 13.18 -14.47 16.09
N PHE A 349 12.35 -13.53 15.68
CA PHE A 349 12.10 -13.15 14.27
C PHE A 349 13.39 -12.74 13.54
N TYR A 350 14.35 -12.20 14.28
CA TYR A 350 15.73 -11.97 13.85
C TYR A 350 16.64 -12.61 14.90
N GLU A 351 17.66 -13.35 14.46
CA GLU A 351 18.73 -13.77 15.36
C GLU A 351 19.27 -12.53 16.09
N LYS A 352 19.07 -12.47 17.41
CA LYS A 352 19.79 -11.50 18.23
C LYS A 352 21.26 -11.76 17.98
N LYS A 353 21.96 -10.85 17.26
CA LYS A 353 23.42 -10.88 17.23
C LYS A 353 23.86 -10.90 18.68
N ARG A 354 24.44 -12.03 19.11
CA ARG A 354 25.19 -12.10 20.36
C ARG A 354 26.34 -11.11 20.21
N GLY A 355 26.22 -9.96 20.86
CA GLY A 355 27.25 -8.97 21.01
C GLY A 355 28.32 -9.47 21.99
#